data_676c08951b52ca308f75523a82dc350d
#
_entry.id   676c08951b52ca308f75523a82dc350d
#
_cell.length_a   1.000
_cell.length_b   1.000
_cell.length_c   1.000
_cell.angle_alpha   90.00
_cell.angle_beta   90.00
_cell.angle_gamma   90.00
#
_symmetry.space_group_name_H-M   'P 1'
#
loop_
_entity.id
_entity.type
_entity.pdbx_description
1 polymer ?
#
loop_
_entity_poly.entity_id
_entity_poly.type
_entity_poly.pdbx_seq_one_letter_code
_entity_poly.pdbx_strand_id
1 'polypeptide(L)'
;KKNYYNSLFNISSSNISYYDKKILVPFGEFLPLRNLLSFMTPITGPSDYSKGNNLRLIHINNNLSYIPIICYEIIYYWKLINNVNYKSNFIVNITNDIWFGKYLGPYQHFYLSKLRAAEFNKPLIRVSNNGISGIIDHNGQILSKINLNNIENKKYKLSINDRKNFYKTHNILKLY
;
A
#
# COMPACT_ATOMS: atom_id res chain seq x y z
N LYS A 1 -20.90 2.31 18.95
CA LYS A 1 -20.75 2.32 17.48
C LYS A 1 -19.70 1.27 17.12
N LYS A 2 -20.01 0.32 16.26
CA LYS A 2 -19.01 -0.66 15.78
C LYS A 2 -18.05 0.04 14.81
N ASN A 3 -16.75 -0.16 14.99
CA ASN A 3 -15.73 0.31 14.07
C ASN A 3 -15.33 -0.82 13.12
N TYR A 4 -15.26 -0.52 11.83
CA TYR A 4 -14.81 -1.44 10.80
C TYR A 4 -13.53 -0.91 10.18
N TYR A 5 -12.50 -1.75 10.06
CA TYR A 5 -11.21 -1.37 9.50
C TYR A 5 -10.90 -2.21 8.27
N ASN A 6 -10.25 -1.59 7.31
CA ASN A 6 -9.60 -2.28 6.21
C ASN A 6 -8.15 -2.53 6.63
N SER A 7 -7.77 -3.80 6.86
CA SER A 7 -6.55 -4.13 7.58
C SER A 7 -5.66 -5.11 6.80
N LEU A 8 -4.36 -4.92 6.92
CA LEU A 8 -3.33 -5.88 6.49
C LEU A 8 -2.80 -6.58 7.74
N PHE A 9 -2.90 -7.90 7.77
CA PHE A 9 -2.35 -8.73 8.85
C PHE A 9 -1.04 -9.37 8.42
N ASN A 10 -0.08 -9.35 9.31
CA ASN A 10 1.16 -10.12 9.24
C ASN A 10 1.11 -11.20 10.31
N ILE A 11 1.03 -12.45 9.87
CA ILE A 11 0.87 -13.61 10.76
C ILE A 11 2.13 -14.45 10.69
N SER A 12 2.77 -14.65 11.82
CA SER A 12 3.88 -15.58 12.02
C SER A 12 3.52 -16.62 13.07
N SER A 13 4.33 -17.65 13.23
CA SER A 13 4.12 -18.70 14.25
C SER A 13 4.09 -18.16 15.69
N SER A 14 4.75 -17.03 15.94
CA SER A 14 4.92 -16.46 17.29
C SER A 14 4.22 -15.12 17.51
N ASN A 15 3.77 -14.44 16.45
CA ASN A 15 3.23 -13.09 16.57
C ASN A 15 2.24 -12.74 15.46
N ILE A 16 1.22 -11.96 15.80
CA ILE A 16 0.30 -11.33 14.85
C ILE A 16 0.46 -9.83 14.98
N SER A 17 0.81 -9.18 13.89
CA SER A 17 0.84 -7.72 13.79
C SER A 17 -0.06 -7.27 12.64
N TYR A 18 -0.58 -6.05 12.71
CA TYR A 18 -1.51 -5.56 11.71
C TYR A 18 -1.34 -4.05 11.46
N TYR A 19 -1.82 -3.64 10.33
CA TYR A 19 -1.90 -2.25 9.92
C TYR A 19 -3.30 -1.95 9.42
N ASP A 20 -3.96 -0.97 10.02
CA ASP A 20 -5.26 -0.47 9.59
C ASP A 20 -5.08 0.69 8.61
N LYS A 21 -5.80 0.67 7.52
CA LYS A 21 -5.76 1.68 6.48
C LYS A 21 -6.04 3.07 7.03
N LYS A 22 -5.15 4.01 6.75
CA LYS A 22 -5.24 5.39 7.26
C LYS A 22 -5.91 6.35 6.29
N ILE A 23 -5.75 6.11 4.99
CA ILE A 23 -6.28 6.99 3.94
C ILE A 23 -7.40 6.23 3.26
N LEU A 24 -8.63 6.59 3.61
CA LEU A 24 -9.83 5.97 3.07
C LEU A 24 -10.22 6.62 1.75
N VAL A 25 -10.78 5.81 0.85
CA VAL A 25 -11.29 6.27 -0.45
C VAL A 25 -12.67 6.88 -0.27
N PRO A 26 -12.86 8.17 -0.62
CA PRO A 26 -14.17 8.79 -0.63
C PRO A 26 -15.12 8.00 -1.55
N PHE A 27 -16.39 7.90 -1.18
CA PHE A 27 -17.46 7.20 -1.88
C PHE A 27 -17.27 5.67 -2.01
N GLY A 28 -16.09 5.13 -1.69
CA GLY A 28 -15.82 3.69 -1.67
C GLY A 28 -15.73 3.11 -0.26
N GLU A 29 -15.09 3.82 0.66
CA GLU A 29 -14.87 3.37 2.04
C GLU A 29 -15.52 4.27 3.09
N PHE A 30 -15.86 5.50 2.71
CA PHE A 30 -16.69 6.38 3.51
C PHE A 30 -17.48 7.34 2.61
N LEU A 31 -18.63 7.78 3.11
CA LEU A 31 -19.45 8.77 2.42
C LEU A 31 -19.20 10.15 3.03
N PRO A 32 -18.54 11.06 2.29
CA PRO A 32 -18.42 12.46 2.73
C PRO A 32 -19.81 13.06 2.94
N LEU A 33 -19.97 13.85 4.00
CA LEU A 33 -21.26 14.50 4.32
C LEU A 33 -22.44 13.52 4.30
N ARG A 34 -22.30 12.35 4.90
CA ARG A 34 -23.28 11.24 4.87
C ARG A 34 -24.73 11.72 5.19
N ASN A 35 -24.88 12.67 6.09
CA ASN A 35 -26.19 13.21 6.43
C ASN A 35 -26.89 13.91 5.26
N LEU A 36 -26.11 14.53 4.35
CA LEU A 36 -26.62 15.21 3.17
C LEU A 36 -26.74 14.25 1.98
N LEU A 37 -25.81 13.29 1.87
CA LEU A 37 -25.70 12.37 0.74
C LEU A 37 -26.25 10.97 1.07
N SER A 38 -27.20 10.87 1.99
CA SER A 38 -27.78 9.59 2.43
C SER A 38 -28.40 8.75 1.30
N PHE A 39 -28.86 9.39 0.23
CA PHE A 39 -29.38 8.72 -0.98
C PHE A 39 -28.32 7.88 -1.72
N MET A 40 -27.02 8.11 -1.48
CA MET A 40 -25.91 7.33 -2.05
C MET A 40 -25.56 6.11 -1.22
N THR A 41 -26.20 5.87 -0.09
CA THR A 41 -25.97 4.68 0.78
C THR A 41 -26.04 3.33 0.04
N PRO A 42 -26.92 3.13 -0.96
CA PRO A 42 -26.92 1.89 -1.72
C PRO A 42 -25.61 1.60 -2.46
N ILE A 43 -24.82 2.62 -2.76
CA ILE A 43 -23.52 2.52 -3.47
C ILE A 43 -22.38 2.31 -2.47
N THR A 44 -22.39 3.06 -1.37
CA THR A 44 -21.28 3.13 -0.40
C THR A 44 -21.44 2.17 0.79
N GLY A 45 -22.59 1.54 0.90
CA GLY A 45 -22.94 0.69 2.04
C GLY A 45 -23.46 1.46 3.27
N PRO A 46 -24.02 0.74 4.25
CA PRO A 46 -24.71 1.33 5.40
C PRO A 46 -23.76 1.96 6.42
N SER A 47 -22.49 1.59 6.41
CA SER A 47 -21.51 2.07 7.40
C SER A 47 -20.16 2.41 6.75
N ASP A 48 -19.54 3.45 7.28
CA ASP A 48 -18.21 3.87 6.86
C ASP A 48 -17.14 3.00 7.53
N TYR A 49 -16.02 2.78 6.84
CA TYR A 49 -14.81 2.30 7.47
C TYR A 49 -14.22 3.36 8.41
N SER A 50 -13.55 2.88 9.44
CA SER A 50 -12.81 3.72 10.39
C SER A 50 -11.38 3.89 9.93
N LYS A 51 -10.81 5.09 10.15
CA LYS A 51 -9.39 5.35 9.86
C LYS A 51 -8.51 4.68 10.90
N GLY A 52 -7.47 3.99 10.43
CA GLY A 52 -6.43 3.46 11.29
C GLY A 52 -5.59 4.57 11.94
N ASN A 53 -5.09 4.29 13.14
CA ASN A 53 -4.18 5.17 13.89
C ASN A 53 -2.84 4.52 14.23
N ASN A 54 -2.70 3.21 14.03
CA ASN A 54 -1.48 2.45 14.29
C ASN A 54 -0.32 2.87 13.36
N LEU A 55 0.91 2.50 13.72
CA LEU A 55 2.08 2.86 12.93
C LEU A 55 2.06 2.18 11.54
N ARG A 56 2.47 2.91 10.51
CA ARG A 56 2.69 2.37 9.15
C ARG A 56 4.05 1.67 9.09
N LEU A 57 4.23 0.68 9.91
CA LEU A 57 5.45 -0.12 10.00
C LEU A 57 5.11 -1.49 10.59
N ILE A 58 5.52 -2.55 9.90
CA ILE A 58 5.39 -3.92 10.39
C ILE A 58 6.78 -4.53 10.47
N HIS A 59 7.11 -5.08 11.64
CA HIS A 59 8.33 -5.83 11.87
C HIS A 59 8.06 -7.32 11.63
N ILE A 60 8.84 -7.95 10.75
CA ILE A 60 8.85 -9.41 10.55
C ILE A 60 9.74 -10.04 11.61
N ASN A 61 10.89 -9.41 11.88
CA ASN A 61 11.83 -9.76 12.94
C ASN A 61 12.65 -8.51 13.32
N ASN A 62 13.66 -8.66 14.18
CA ASN A 62 14.47 -7.54 14.67
C ASN A 62 15.21 -6.76 13.57
N ASN A 63 15.52 -7.40 12.43
CA ASN A 63 16.30 -6.81 11.34
C ASN A 63 15.48 -6.54 10.07
N LEU A 64 14.25 -7.03 10.02
CA LEU A 64 13.43 -6.97 8.81
C LEU A 64 12.08 -6.35 9.10
N SER A 65 11.79 -5.26 8.41
CA SER A 65 10.53 -4.54 8.51
C SER A 65 10.08 -3.98 7.16
N TYR A 66 8.80 -3.72 7.03
CA TYR A 66 8.24 -3.16 5.82
C TYR A 66 7.18 -2.08 6.07
N ILE A 67 6.95 -1.26 5.06
CA ILE A 67 5.88 -0.28 5.02
C ILE A 67 4.64 -0.94 4.43
N PRO A 68 3.56 -1.14 5.20
CA PRO A 68 2.29 -1.60 4.66
C PRO A 68 1.55 -0.48 3.94
N ILE A 69 1.01 -0.78 2.76
CA ILE A 69 0.18 0.12 1.96
C ILE A 69 -1.04 -0.65 1.49
N ILE A 70 -2.23 -0.13 1.77
CA ILE A 70 -3.47 -0.75 1.34
C ILE A 70 -4.08 0.05 0.19
N CYS A 71 -4.15 -0.59 -0.99
CA CYS A 71 -4.84 -0.12 -2.17
C CYS A 71 -4.42 1.32 -2.57
N TYR A 72 -5.37 2.21 -2.67
CA TYR A 72 -5.24 3.60 -3.13
C TYR A 72 -4.31 4.48 -2.29
N GLU A 73 -3.89 4.05 -1.10
CA GLU A 73 -2.89 4.78 -0.30
C GLU A 73 -1.59 5.04 -1.06
N ILE A 74 -1.25 4.18 -2.02
CA ILE A 74 -0.03 4.29 -2.85
C ILE A 74 0.07 5.63 -3.60
N ILE A 75 -1.04 6.33 -3.82
CA ILE A 75 -1.10 7.62 -4.51
C ILE A 75 -0.55 8.75 -3.65
N TYR A 76 -0.75 8.68 -2.34
CA TYR A 76 -0.45 9.76 -1.39
C TYR A 76 1.00 9.67 -0.89
N TYR A 77 1.99 9.79 -1.77
CA TYR A 77 3.42 9.58 -1.47
C TYR A 77 3.90 10.37 -0.23
N TRP A 78 3.43 11.60 -0.05
CA TRP A 78 3.79 12.46 1.08
C TRP A 78 3.26 11.99 2.45
N LYS A 79 2.37 11.00 2.47
CA LYS A 79 1.83 10.39 3.69
C LYS A 79 2.37 8.99 3.96
N LEU A 80 3.20 8.45 3.07
CA LEU A 80 3.65 7.05 3.17
C LEU A 80 4.89 6.91 4.03
N ILE A 81 5.86 7.81 3.89
CA ILE A 81 7.13 7.76 4.63
C ILE A 81 7.20 8.87 5.66
N ASN A 82 7.74 8.52 6.82
CA ASN A 82 7.99 9.43 7.93
C ASN A 82 9.23 8.99 8.73
N ASN A 83 9.57 9.72 9.78
CA ASN A 83 10.75 9.45 10.63
C ASN A 83 10.72 8.08 11.33
N VAL A 84 9.55 7.42 11.43
CA VAL A 84 9.43 6.12 12.07
C VAL A 84 9.72 4.99 11.08
N ASN A 85 9.15 5.07 9.87
CA ASN A 85 9.18 3.96 8.92
C ASN A 85 10.25 4.10 7.81
N TYR A 86 10.98 5.22 7.75
CA TYR A 86 11.99 5.45 6.70
C TYR A 86 13.12 4.40 6.69
N LYS A 87 13.41 3.76 7.83
CA LYS A 87 14.44 2.71 7.96
C LYS A 87 13.96 1.33 7.53
N SER A 88 12.67 1.15 7.22
CA SER A 88 12.17 -0.15 6.76
C SER A 88 12.90 -0.64 5.52
N ASN A 89 12.92 -1.95 5.33
CA ASN A 89 13.70 -2.59 4.28
C ASN A 89 13.00 -2.58 2.92
N PHE A 90 11.67 -2.70 2.90
CA PHE A 90 10.87 -2.77 1.66
C PHE A 90 9.44 -2.27 1.89
N ILE A 91 8.65 -2.29 0.84
CA ILE A 91 7.24 -1.88 0.84
C ILE A 91 6.38 -3.08 0.45
N VAL A 92 5.24 -3.26 1.11
CA VAL A 92 4.19 -4.21 0.70
C VAL A 92 2.93 -3.43 0.38
N ASN A 93 2.47 -3.56 -0.86
CA ASN A 93 1.19 -3.00 -1.30
C ASN A 93 0.22 -4.13 -1.62
N ILE A 94 -0.86 -4.23 -0.84
CA ILE A 94 -1.99 -5.11 -1.15
C ILE A 94 -3.14 -4.28 -1.69
N THR A 95 -3.81 -4.75 -2.75
CA THR A 95 -4.84 -3.95 -3.42
C THR A 95 -5.92 -4.81 -4.07
N ASN A 96 -7.09 -4.21 -4.21
CA ASN A 96 -8.16 -4.74 -5.03
C ASN A 96 -8.39 -3.77 -6.20
N ASP A 97 -7.97 -4.16 -7.39
CA ASP A 97 -8.04 -3.32 -8.59
C ASP A 97 -9.35 -3.49 -9.39
N ILE A 98 -10.29 -4.28 -8.90
CA ILE A 98 -11.60 -4.49 -9.53
C ILE A 98 -12.31 -3.15 -9.86
N TRP A 99 -12.15 -2.16 -8.99
CA TRP A 99 -12.74 -0.82 -9.12
C TRP A 99 -12.25 -0.03 -10.33
N PHE A 100 -11.08 -0.36 -10.85
CA PHE A 100 -10.45 0.36 -11.97
C PHE A 100 -10.83 -0.20 -13.34
N GLY A 101 -11.67 -1.24 -13.38
CA GLY A 101 -12.04 -1.90 -14.63
C GLY A 101 -10.89 -2.68 -15.27
N LYS A 102 -10.98 -2.88 -16.61
CA LYS A 102 -10.06 -3.76 -17.35
C LYS A 102 -9.05 -3.02 -18.23
N TYR A 103 -9.17 -1.70 -18.32
CA TYR A 103 -8.39 -0.90 -19.28
C TYR A 103 -7.18 -0.23 -18.61
N LEU A 104 -7.13 1.09 -18.61
CA LEU A 104 -5.97 1.88 -18.16
C LEU A 104 -5.76 1.89 -16.65
N GLY A 105 -6.84 1.82 -15.86
CA GLY A 105 -6.80 2.00 -14.42
C GLY A 105 -5.83 1.07 -13.68
N PRO A 106 -5.88 -0.27 -13.87
CA PRO A 106 -4.94 -1.18 -13.22
C PRO A 106 -3.48 -0.94 -13.62
N TYR A 107 -3.22 -0.52 -14.87
CA TYR A 107 -1.87 -0.20 -15.34
C TYR A 107 -1.33 1.08 -14.71
N GLN A 108 -2.15 2.13 -14.63
CA GLN A 108 -1.80 3.38 -13.95
C GLN A 108 -1.53 3.15 -12.47
N HIS A 109 -2.38 2.38 -11.80
CA HIS A 109 -2.20 2.05 -10.39
C HIS A 109 -0.95 1.19 -10.15
N PHE A 110 -0.62 0.27 -11.05
CA PHE A 110 0.64 -0.48 -11.02
C PHE A 110 1.85 0.44 -11.27
N TYR A 111 1.75 1.38 -12.19
CA TYR A 111 2.80 2.35 -12.48
C TYR A 111 3.15 3.21 -11.25
N LEU A 112 2.16 3.61 -10.46
CA LEU A 112 2.39 4.32 -9.19
C LEU A 112 3.22 3.48 -8.21
N SER A 113 3.07 2.16 -8.19
CA SER A 113 3.92 1.28 -7.37
C SER A 113 5.39 1.34 -7.80
N LYS A 114 5.66 1.42 -9.11
CA LYS A 114 7.01 1.61 -9.65
C LYS A 114 7.61 2.94 -9.20
N LEU A 115 6.82 4.02 -9.29
CA LEU A 115 7.24 5.34 -8.82
C LEU A 115 7.56 5.34 -7.33
N ARG A 116 6.71 4.71 -6.50
CA ARG A 116 6.93 4.63 -5.04
C ARG A 116 8.21 3.86 -4.71
N ALA A 117 8.48 2.75 -5.39
CA ALA A 117 9.72 1.99 -5.20
C ALA A 117 10.96 2.85 -5.48
N ALA A 118 10.96 3.59 -6.60
CA ALA A 118 12.05 4.47 -7.00
C ALA A 118 12.20 5.68 -6.06
N GLU A 119 11.13 6.41 -5.79
CA GLU A 119 11.15 7.59 -4.92
C GLU A 119 11.63 7.29 -3.50
N PHE A 120 11.21 6.15 -2.96
CA PHE A 120 11.58 5.76 -1.60
C PHE A 120 12.86 4.95 -1.54
N ASN A 121 13.47 4.66 -2.71
CA ASN A 121 14.66 3.83 -2.83
C ASN A 121 14.50 2.49 -2.09
N LYS A 122 13.33 1.86 -2.25
CA LYS A 122 12.95 0.62 -1.57
C LYS A 122 12.33 -0.36 -2.56
N PRO A 123 12.70 -1.64 -2.48
CA PRO A 123 11.96 -2.67 -3.21
C PRO A 123 10.49 -2.67 -2.78
N LEU A 124 9.60 -2.99 -3.72
CA LEU A 124 8.17 -3.03 -3.47
C LEU A 124 7.59 -4.37 -3.96
N ILE A 125 6.85 -5.01 -3.06
CA ILE A 125 6.05 -6.19 -3.36
C ILE A 125 4.59 -5.75 -3.46
N ARG A 126 3.99 -5.94 -4.64
CA ARG A 126 2.58 -5.66 -4.86
C ARG A 126 1.82 -6.94 -5.12
N VAL A 127 0.73 -7.10 -4.40
CA VAL A 127 -0.25 -8.18 -4.62
C VAL A 127 -1.60 -7.55 -4.89
N SER A 128 -2.15 -7.84 -6.05
CA SER A 128 -3.44 -7.30 -6.50
C SER A 128 -4.43 -8.43 -6.74
N ASN A 129 -5.64 -8.25 -6.20
CA ASN A 129 -6.80 -9.01 -6.63
C ASN A 129 -7.31 -8.40 -7.96
N ASN A 130 -7.41 -9.19 -9.01
CA ASN A 130 -7.87 -8.76 -10.34
C ASN A 130 -7.05 -7.64 -11.00
N GLY A 131 -5.81 -7.40 -10.54
CA GLY A 131 -4.92 -6.41 -11.10
C GLY A 131 -3.56 -7.00 -11.45
N ILE A 132 -2.58 -6.11 -11.61
CA ILE A 132 -1.19 -6.51 -11.87
C ILE A 132 -0.49 -6.69 -10.53
N SER A 133 0.02 -7.89 -10.27
CA SER A 133 0.92 -8.17 -9.15
C SER A 133 2.37 -8.13 -9.61
N GLY A 134 3.29 -7.81 -8.72
CA GLY A 134 4.70 -7.80 -9.09
C GLY A 134 5.67 -7.47 -7.97
N ILE A 135 6.93 -7.72 -8.26
CA ILE A 135 8.08 -7.36 -7.44
C ILE A 135 8.88 -6.33 -8.22
N ILE A 136 9.13 -5.22 -7.60
CA ILE A 136 9.75 -4.04 -8.19
C ILE A 136 10.99 -3.72 -7.36
N ASP A 137 12.11 -3.43 -8.01
CA ASP A 137 13.33 -3.05 -7.33
C ASP A 137 13.30 -1.60 -6.82
N HIS A 138 14.32 -1.19 -6.09
CA HIS A 138 14.47 0.15 -5.54
C HIS A 138 14.64 1.26 -6.61
N ASN A 139 14.87 0.92 -7.87
CA ASN A 139 14.94 1.86 -9.00
C ASN A 139 13.61 1.93 -9.79
N GLY A 140 12.59 1.17 -9.36
CA GLY A 140 11.31 1.08 -10.05
C GLY A 140 11.30 0.10 -11.22
N GLN A 141 12.32 -0.77 -11.36
CA GLN A 141 12.36 -1.81 -12.39
C GLN A 141 11.57 -3.04 -11.96
N ILE A 142 10.85 -3.63 -12.89
CA ILE A 142 10.04 -4.83 -12.63
C ILE A 142 10.96 -6.06 -12.65
N LEU A 143 11.11 -6.71 -11.50
CA LEU A 143 11.87 -7.95 -11.35
C LEU A 143 11.01 -9.19 -11.65
N SER A 144 9.74 -9.14 -11.30
CA SER A 144 8.78 -10.21 -11.57
C SER A 144 7.38 -9.61 -11.68
N LYS A 145 6.54 -10.16 -12.56
CA LYS A 145 5.18 -9.65 -12.81
C LYS A 145 4.22 -10.80 -13.08
N ILE A 146 2.99 -10.66 -12.55
CA ILE A 146 1.81 -11.43 -12.93
C ILE A 146 0.88 -10.44 -13.63
N ASN A 147 0.52 -10.73 -14.87
CA ASN A 147 -0.32 -9.84 -15.67
C ASN A 147 -1.76 -9.80 -15.17
N LEU A 148 -2.48 -8.78 -15.60
CA LEU A 148 -3.90 -8.62 -15.37
C LEU A 148 -4.66 -9.90 -15.77
N ASN A 149 -5.58 -10.34 -14.93
CA ASN A 149 -6.42 -11.53 -15.09
C ASN A 149 -5.68 -12.89 -15.08
N ASN A 150 -4.39 -12.93 -14.77
CA ASN A 150 -3.65 -14.16 -14.61
C ASN A 150 -3.62 -14.60 -13.14
N ILE A 151 -3.74 -15.91 -12.92
CA ILE A 151 -3.59 -16.54 -11.61
C ILE A 151 -2.31 -17.36 -11.65
N GLU A 152 -1.28 -16.89 -10.97
CA GLU A 152 0.04 -17.53 -10.95
C GLU A 152 0.65 -17.48 -9.55
N ASN A 153 1.53 -18.43 -9.26
CA ASN A 153 2.40 -18.43 -8.10
C ASN A 153 3.85 -18.19 -8.54
N LYS A 154 4.47 -17.13 -8.04
CA LYS A 154 5.87 -16.82 -8.34
C LYS A 154 6.69 -16.74 -7.06
N LYS A 155 7.87 -17.38 -7.07
CA LYS A 155 8.88 -17.26 -6.03
C LYS A 155 9.98 -16.34 -6.52
N TYR A 156 10.41 -15.41 -5.68
CA TYR A 156 11.49 -14.49 -6.00
C TYR A 156 12.35 -14.23 -4.77
N LYS A 157 13.69 -14.23 -4.97
CA LYS A 157 14.65 -13.87 -3.91
C LYS A 157 14.89 -12.36 -4.00
N LEU A 158 14.27 -11.61 -3.11
CA LEU A 158 14.45 -10.17 -3.04
C LEU A 158 15.78 -9.82 -2.38
N SER A 159 16.64 -9.08 -3.08
CA SER A 159 17.85 -8.50 -2.48
C SER A 159 17.47 -7.22 -1.74
N ILE A 160 17.66 -7.24 -0.43
CA ILE A 160 17.43 -6.10 0.44
C ILE A 160 18.77 -5.50 0.77
N ASN A 161 19.14 -4.41 0.12
CA ASN A 161 20.40 -3.70 0.38
C ASN A 161 20.19 -2.61 1.43
N ASP A 162 21.14 -2.48 2.36
CA ASP A 162 21.24 -1.36 3.31
C ASP A 162 21.69 -0.06 2.60
N ARG A 163 20.96 0.37 1.58
CA ARG A 163 21.28 1.63 0.89
C ARG A 163 20.80 2.82 1.70
N LYS A 164 21.65 3.85 1.79
CA LYS A 164 21.32 5.14 2.40
C LYS A 164 20.04 5.69 1.77
N ASN A 165 19.09 6.02 2.61
CA ASN A 165 17.75 6.46 2.20
C ASN A 165 17.85 7.77 1.43
N PHE A 166 17.31 7.83 0.20
CA PHE A 166 17.29 9.01 -0.66
C PHE A 166 16.74 10.25 0.05
N TYR A 167 15.67 10.10 0.81
CA TYR A 167 15.07 11.20 1.60
C TYR A 167 16.01 11.80 2.64
N LYS A 168 16.87 11.00 3.25
CA LYS A 168 17.83 11.49 4.24
C LYS A 168 18.97 12.26 3.57
N THR A 169 19.35 11.88 2.34
CA THR A 169 20.47 12.49 1.62
C THR A 169 20.09 13.82 0.97
N HIS A 170 18.84 14.01 0.57
CA HIS A 170 18.41 15.14 -0.25
C HIS A 170 17.50 16.15 0.47
N ASN A 171 17.19 15.95 1.75
CA ASN A 171 16.30 16.85 2.53
C ASN A 171 14.94 17.16 1.86
N ILE A 172 14.47 16.28 0.99
CA ILE A 172 13.24 16.48 0.19
C ILE A 172 12.00 16.62 1.08
N LEU A 173 12.04 16.07 2.30
CA LEU A 173 10.95 16.25 3.28
C LEU A 173 10.79 17.70 3.79
N LYS A 174 11.70 18.63 3.44
CA LYS A 174 11.60 20.06 3.84
C LYS A 174 10.87 20.93 2.82
N LEU A 175 10.46 20.40 1.69
CA LEU A 175 9.82 21.16 0.61
C LEU A 175 8.27 21.16 0.67
N TYR A 176 7.67 20.55 1.71
CA TYR A 176 6.22 20.52 1.89
C TYR A 176 5.84 20.69 3.35
#